data_3feeb3d29436844d122dd60baef04b30
#
_entry.id   3feeb3d29436844d122dd60baef04b30
#
_cell.length_a   1.000
_cell.length_b   1.000
_cell.length_c   1.000
_cell.angle_alpha   90.00
_cell.angle_beta   90.00
_cell.angle_gamma   90.00
#
_symmetry.space_group_name_H-M   'P 1'
#
loop_
_entity.id
_entity.type
_entity.pdbx_description
1 polymer ?
#
loop_
_entity_poly.entity_id
_entity_poly.type
_entity_poly.pdbx_seq_one_letter_code
_entity_poly.pdbx_strand_id
1 'polypeptide(L)'
;MAPTERVTFYDQHPFDVGATDGDTDIRSFVSPLLVELIEGLVAKSLVLDVGCGPGRVLGFLARRGLRCVGIDRSRVSIGRAVDRYGQPGVVADNLQLPIADSVADVVISDGVIHHTKNPYMAFAENLRILKPGGRLYLGVYKPSGRYPLLYKFPGSPIRSGLRQRWTKPLVILFAQVPYFLVHFVRTRGKRTWTQAQNLFYDYFVTPVVTFLGRNLIEEWCAAQGAQLLAYDENRGANVHSFVLTKKTITKTNAKDFKRFERLAEIASDGKIA
;
A
#
# COMPACT_ATOMS: atom_id res chain seq x y z
N MET A 1 14.69 -16.06 3.90
CA MET A 1 14.81 -14.89 4.80
C MET A 1 13.75 -14.99 5.86
N ALA A 2 14.13 -14.92 7.13
CA ALA A 2 13.19 -15.08 8.25
C ALA A 2 12.12 -13.96 8.27
N PRO A 3 10.93 -14.23 8.79
CA PRO A 3 9.83 -13.24 8.89
C PRO A 3 10.22 -11.96 9.63
N THR A 4 11.22 -12.04 10.51
CA THR A 4 11.72 -10.95 11.36
C THR A 4 12.43 -9.80 10.61
N GLU A 5 13.10 -10.05 9.48
CA GLU A 5 13.83 -8.98 8.76
C GLU A 5 12.95 -7.96 8.04
N ARG A 6 11.70 -8.31 7.71
CA ARG A 6 10.79 -7.40 7.00
C ARG A 6 10.01 -6.49 7.93
N VAL A 7 9.70 -6.96 9.11
CA VAL A 7 9.10 -6.12 10.16
C VAL A 7 10.07 -5.00 10.49
N THR A 8 11.37 -5.32 10.59
CA THR A 8 12.43 -4.35 10.87
C THR A 8 12.56 -3.22 9.84
N PHE A 9 12.28 -3.46 8.53
CA PHE A 9 12.37 -2.38 7.54
C PHE A 9 11.29 -1.31 7.76
N TYR A 10 10.03 -1.70 7.87
CA TYR A 10 8.91 -0.77 8.08
C TYR A 10 8.85 -0.20 9.49
N ASP A 11 9.41 -0.91 10.49
CA ASP A 11 9.57 -0.37 11.84
C ASP A 11 10.66 0.70 11.89
N GLN A 12 11.75 0.56 11.14
CA GLN A 12 12.83 1.55 11.04
C GLN A 12 12.48 2.72 10.12
N HIS A 13 11.69 2.46 9.09
CA HIS A 13 11.29 3.43 8.07
C HIS A 13 9.76 3.43 7.89
N PRO A 14 8.99 3.80 8.91
CA PRO A 14 7.54 3.94 8.77
C PRO A 14 7.26 5.00 7.72
N PHE A 15 6.36 4.69 6.79
CA PHE A 15 6.02 5.58 5.69
C PHE A 15 5.18 6.76 6.18
N ASP A 16 5.84 7.76 6.76
CA ASP A 16 5.22 8.96 7.32
C ASP A 16 5.55 10.17 6.42
N VAL A 17 4.89 10.29 5.28
CA VAL A 17 5.11 11.36 4.31
C VAL A 17 4.10 12.48 4.51
N GLY A 18 4.27 13.24 5.57
CA GLY A 18 3.46 14.44 5.75
C GLY A 18 2.19 14.24 6.57
N ALA A 19 2.22 13.37 7.57
CA ALA A 19 1.30 13.50 8.69
C ALA A 19 1.65 14.79 9.42
N THR A 20 1.13 15.89 8.90
CA THR A 20 1.08 17.15 9.65
C THR A 20 -0.08 17.06 10.63
N ASP A 21 0.12 17.60 11.79
CA ASP A 21 -0.85 17.64 12.87
C ASP A 21 -2.22 18.12 12.35
N GLY A 22 -3.18 17.21 12.30
CA GLY A 22 -4.61 17.45 12.37
C GLY A 22 -5.34 17.95 11.12
N ASP A 23 -4.81 18.87 10.31
CA ASP A 23 -5.58 19.63 9.30
C ASP A 23 -5.17 19.44 7.85
N THR A 24 -4.25 18.54 7.56
CA THR A 24 -3.86 18.30 6.16
C THR A 24 -4.99 17.61 5.43
N ASP A 25 -5.56 18.27 4.43
CA ASP A 25 -6.59 17.69 3.59
C ASP A 25 -6.05 16.42 2.91
N ILE A 26 -6.57 15.27 3.31
CA ILE A 26 -6.19 13.95 2.77
C ILE A 26 -6.29 13.91 1.24
N ARG A 27 -7.17 14.73 0.65
CA ARG A 27 -7.38 14.83 -0.80
C ARG A 27 -6.12 15.16 -1.59
N SER A 28 -5.12 15.78 -0.95
CA SER A 28 -3.84 16.04 -1.59
C SER A 28 -2.88 14.84 -1.61
N PHE A 29 -3.20 13.76 -0.88
CA PHE A 29 -2.30 12.60 -0.67
C PHE A 29 -2.86 11.28 -1.13
N VAL A 30 -4.17 11.18 -1.34
CA VAL A 30 -4.83 9.95 -1.77
C VAL A 30 -5.61 10.18 -3.07
N SER A 31 -5.94 9.09 -3.77
CA SER A 31 -6.75 9.17 -4.98
C SER A 31 -8.11 9.81 -4.71
N PRO A 32 -8.61 10.66 -5.61
CA PRO A 32 -9.98 11.16 -5.56
C PRO A 32 -11.02 10.05 -5.39
N LEU A 33 -10.76 8.89 -5.99
CA LEU A 33 -11.62 7.71 -5.90
C LEU A 33 -11.75 7.17 -4.47
N LEU A 34 -10.67 7.25 -3.65
CA LEU A 34 -10.74 6.88 -2.23
C LEU A 34 -11.55 7.89 -1.44
N VAL A 35 -11.38 9.17 -1.73
CA VAL A 35 -12.15 10.24 -1.07
C VAL A 35 -13.64 10.07 -1.34
N GLU A 36 -14.01 9.88 -2.60
CA GLU A 36 -15.40 9.65 -3.03
C GLU A 36 -16.00 8.41 -2.35
N LEU A 37 -15.23 7.31 -2.30
CA LEU A 37 -15.66 6.10 -1.59
C LEU A 37 -15.97 6.41 -0.12
N ILE A 38 -15.07 7.08 0.59
CA ILE A 38 -15.23 7.39 2.02
C ILE A 38 -16.40 8.37 2.25
N GLU A 39 -16.56 9.36 1.39
CA GLU A 39 -17.66 10.34 1.48
C GLU A 39 -19.04 9.71 1.29
N GLY A 40 -19.12 8.62 0.52
CA GLY A 40 -20.35 7.85 0.32
C GLY A 40 -20.68 6.85 1.44
N LEU A 41 -19.86 6.74 2.51
CA LEU A 41 -20.09 5.78 3.58
C LEU A 41 -21.10 6.29 4.61
N VAL A 42 -21.88 5.35 5.14
CA VAL A 42 -22.79 5.60 6.26
C VAL A 42 -22.08 5.37 7.60
N ALA A 43 -22.48 6.10 8.65
CA ALA A 43 -21.80 6.07 9.96
C ALA A 43 -21.69 4.67 10.61
N LYS A 44 -22.57 3.74 10.25
CA LYS A 44 -22.54 2.35 10.77
C LYS A 44 -21.55 1.44 10.06
N SER A 45 -20.97 1.86 8.93
CA SER A 45 -20.03 1.05 8.15
C SER A 45 -18.77 0.72 8.97
N LEU A 46 -18.38 -0.55 8.99
CA LEU A 46 -17.09 -0.98 9.52
C LEU A 46 -16.06 -0.93 8.41
N VAL A 47 -15.05 -0.07 8.59
CA VAL A 47 -13.95 0.11 7.65
C VAL A 47 -12.67 -0.50 8.22
N LEU A 48 -12.02 -1.37 7.45
CA LEU A 48 -10.70 -1.91 7.78
C LEU A 48 -9.67 -1.29 6.85
N ASP A 49 -8.68 -0.58 7.43
CA ASP A 49 -7.56 0.01 6.69
C ASP A 49 -6.36 -0.94 6.80
N VAL A 50 -6.14 -1.75 5.76
CA VAL A 50 -5.15 -2.82 5.70
C VAL A 50 -3.85 -2.29 5.11
N GLY A 51 -2.79 -2.23 5.92
CA GLY A 51 -1.55 -1.52 5.65
C GLY A 51 -1.69 -0.03 5.98
N CYS A 52 -2.35 0.28 7.09
CA CYS A 52 -2.70 1.65 7.48
C CYS A 52 -1.48 2.56 7.74
N GLY A 53 -0.27 1.98 7.89
CA GLY A 53 0.91 2.73 8.29
C GLY A 53 0.67 3.54 9.57
N PRO A 54 1.20 4.78 9.67
CA PRO A 54 0.96 5.67 10.82
C PRO A 54 -0.46 6.26 10.90
N GLY A 55 -1.43 5.73 10.13
CA GLY A 55 -2.85 6.00 10.30
C GLY A 55 -3.41 7.20 9.55
N ARG A 56 -2.79 7.62 8.44
CA ARG A 56 -3.26 8.77 7.66
C ARG A 56 -4.73 8.66 7.24
N VAL A 57 -5.12 7.51 6.69
CA VAL A 57 -6.51 7.26 6.29
C VAL A 57 -7.40 7.08 7.52
N LEU A 58 -6.92 6.41 8.57
CA LEU A 58 -7.63 6.26 9.84
C LEU A 58 -8.04 7.60 10.44
N GLY A 59 -7.14 8.59 10.44
CA GLY A 59 -7.44 9.93 10.93
C GLY A 59 -8.57 10.60 10.15
N PHE A 60 -8.64 10.39 8.84
CA PHE A 60 -9.71 10.91 8.00
C PHE A 60 -11.05 10.21 8.27
N LEU A 61 -11.04 8.89 8.44
CA LEU A 61 -12.21 8.09 8.81
C LEU A 61 -12.74 8.48 10.19
N ALA A 62 -11.84 8.62 11.17
CA ALA A 62 -12.18 9.01 12.54
C ALA A 62 -12.88 10.36 12.62
N ARG A 63 -12.36 11.39 11.91
CA ARG A 63 -12.99 12.73 11.87
C ARG A 63 -14.39 12.72 11.26
N ARG A 64 -14.73 11.70 10.46
CA ARG A 64 -16.07 11.50 9.90
C ARG A 64 -16.99 10.65 10.79
N GLY A 65 -16.52 10.25 11.99
CA GLY A 65 -17.28 9.41 12.90
C GLY A 65 -17.51 7.97 12.40
N LEU A 66 -16.69 7.50 11.45
CA LEU A 66 -16.77 6.15 10.93
C LEU A 66 -16.08 5.15 11.88
N ARG A 67 -16.66 3.96 12.00
CA ARG A 67 -16.04 2.85 12.73
C ARG A 67 -14.90 2.30 11.90
N CYS A 68 -13.66 2.47 12.35
CA CYS A 68 -12.49 1.99 11.60
C CYS A 68 -11.48 1.27 12.50
N VAL A 69 -10.75 0.33 11.89
CA VAL A 69 -9.65 -0.39 12.53
C VAL A 69 -8.46 -0.36 11.57
N GLY A 70 -7.30 0.04 12.08
CA GLY A 70 -6.04 -0.01 11.35
C GLY A 70 -5.37 -1.36 11.48
N ILE A 71 -4.85 -1.87 10.39
CA ILE A 71 -4.09 -3.12 10.36
C ILE A 71 -2.77 -2.84 9.65
N ASP A 72 -1.66 -3.14 10.30
CA ASP A 72 -0.34 -2.99 9.69
C ASP A 72 0.62 -4.03 10.26
N ARG A 73 1.63 -4.35 9.49
CA ARG A 73 2.67 -5.28 9.90
C ARG A 73 3.64 -4.66 10.90
N SER A 74 3.85 -3.34 10.83
CA SER A 74 4.74 -2.58 11.70
C SER A 74 4.03 -2.23 13.00
N ARG A 75 4.59 -2.74 14.10
CA ARG A 75 4.15 -2.37 15.45
C ARG A 75 4.35 -0.88 15.72
N VAL A 76 5.43 -0.29 15.19
CA VAL A 76 5.72 1.14 15.33
C VAL A 76 4.67 1.99 14.62
N SER A 77 4.28 1.58 13.41
CA SER A 77 3.22 2.25 12.66
C SER A 77 1.88 2.19 13.37
N ILE A 78 1.49 1.02 13.86
CA ILE A 78 0.25 0.84 14.63
C ILE A 78 0.27 1.69 15.91
N GLY A 79 1.36 1.67 16.68
CA GLY A 79 1.48 2.52 17.88
C GLY A 79 1.24 4.00 17.55
N ARG A 80 1.90 4.53 16.51
CA ARG A 80 1.71 5.91 16.05
C ARG A 80 0.28 6.21 15.60
N ALA A 81 -0.36 5.28 14.88
CA ALA A 81 -1.73 5.44 14.42
C ALA A 81 -2.72 5.52 15.59
N VAL A 82 -2.58 4.63 16.58
CA VAL A 82 -3.39 4.59 17.79
C VAL A 82 -3.18 5.85 18.62
N ASP A 83 -1.92 6.22 18.89
CA ASP A 83 -1.58 7.40 19.70
C ASP A 83 -2.09 8.70 19.07
N ARG A 84 -2.03 8.80 17.74
CA ARG A 84 -2.39 10.01 17.01
C ARG A 84 -3.88 10.18 16.79
N TYR A 85 -4.60 9.10 16.54
CA TYR A 85 -6.00 9.16 16.10
C TYR A 85 -6.99 8.45 17.01
N GLY A 86 -6.53 7.76 18.06
CA GLY A 86 -7.39 7.06 19.03
C GLY A 86 -8.20 5.89 18.43
N GLN A 87 -7.82 5.42 17.24
CA GLN A 87 -8.52 4.33 16.58
C GLN A 87 -7.87 2.98 16.89
N PRO A 88 -8.67 1.89 17.01
CA PRO A 88 -8.13 0.55 17.22
C PRO A 88 -7.12 0.16 16.15
N GLY A 89 -6.04 -0.52 16.56
CA GLY A 89 -4.99 -1.00 15.67
C GLY A 89 -4.63 -2.47 15.94
N VAL A 90 -4.37 -3.21 14.87
CA VAL A 90 -3.96 -4.63 14.92
C VAL A 90 -2.66 -4.82 14.16
N VAL A 91 -1.67 -5.45 14.80
CA VAL A 91 -0.42 -5.84 14.14
C VAL A 91 -0.63 -7.17 13.44
N ALA A 92 -0.62 -7.18 12.09
CA ALA A 92 -0.85 -8.39 11.31
C ALA A 92 -0.19 -8.35 9.93
N ASP A 93 0.06 -9.53 9.36
CA ASP A 93 0.52 -9.67 7.97
C ASP A 93 -0.70 -9.71 7.03
N ASN A 94 -0.67 -8.90 5.97
CA ASN A 94 -1.73 -8.87 4.95
C ASN A 94 -1.87 -10.19 4.17
N LEU A 95 -0.90 -11.09 4.27
CA LEU A 95 -1.00 -12.43 3.68
C LEU A 95 -1.86 -13.40 4.52
N GLN A 96 -2.10 -13.08 5.80
CA GLN A 96 -2.89 -13.89 6.72
C GLN A 96 -3.48 -13.01 7.82
N LEU A 97 -4.63 -12.43 7.55
CA LEU A 97 -5.28 -11.51 8.49
C LEU A 97 -6.01 -12.29 9.60
N PRO A 98 -5.81 -11.94 10.89
CA PRO A 98 -6.47 -12.57 12.03
C PRO A 98 -7.92 -12.05 12.19
N ILE A 99 -8.66 -12.03 11.10
CA ILE A 99 -10.01 -11.49 11.00
C ILE A 99 -10.90 -12.54 10.33
N ALA A 100 -12.10 -12.73 10.84
CA ALA A 100 -13.07 -13.66 10.28
C ALA A 100 -13.52 -13.24 8.87
N ASP A 101 -14.06 -14.19 8.12
CA ASP A 101 -14.61 -13.96 6.80
C ASP A 101 -15.82 -13.02 6.85
N SER A 102 -15.95 -12.17 5.87
CA SER A 102 -17.16 -11.36 5.63
C SER A 102 -17.55 -10.46 6.82
N VAL A 103 -16.59 -9.78 7.43
CA VAL A 103 -16.79 -8.88 8.59
C VAL A 103 -16.89 -7.42 8.17
N ALA A 104 -16.08 -6.97 7.20
CA ALA A 104 -15.96 -5.57 6.84
C ALA A 104 -17.01 -5.14 5.81
N ASP A 105 -17.56 -3.95 5.98
CA ASP A 105 -18.36 -3.30 4.95
C ASP A 105 -17.46 -2.67 3.87
N VAL A 106 -16.30 -2.16 4.30
CA VAL A 106 -15.28 -1.60 3.42
C VAL A 106 -13.88 -2.05 3.87
N VAL A 107 -13.06 -2.42 2.91
CA VAL A 107 -11.62 -2.64 3.09
C VAL A 107 -10.88 -1.62 2.25
N ILE A 108 -9.90 -0.95 2.85
CA ILE A 108 -8.98 -0.03 2.18
C ILE A 108 -7.59 -0.68 2.19
N SER A 109 -6.95 -0.76 1.03
CA SER A 109 -5.57 -1.24 0.87
C SER A 109 -4.84 -0.30 -0.11
N ASP A 110 -4.35 0.82 0.43
CA ASP A 110 -3.74 1.89 -0.36
C ASP A 110 -2.21 1.82 -0.28
N GLY A 111 -1.57 1.38 -1.35
CA GLY A 111 -0.11 1.33 -1.39
C GLY A 111 0.50 0.10 -0.71
N VAL A 112 -0.20 -1.04 -0.60
CA VAL A 112 0.19 -2.14 0.30
C VAL A 112 0.50 -3.45 -0.40
N ILE A 113 -0.45 -4.03 -1.15
CA ILE A 113 -0.30 -5.42 -1.62
C ILE A 113 0.90 -5.62 -2.53
N HIS A 114 1.29 -4.62 -3.29
CA HIS A 114 2.45 -4.66 -4.18
C HIS A 114 3.80 -4.66 -3.44
N HIS A 115 3.79 -4.48 -2.12
CA HIS A 115 4.94 -4.65 -1.23
C HIS A 115 4.94 -6.00 -0.50
N THR A 116 4.01 -6.88 -0.79
CA THR A 116 3.95 -8.24 -0.23
C THR A 116 4.70 -9.24 -1.10
N LYS A 117 5.05 -10.39 -0.52
CA LYS A 117 5.67 -11.51 -1.27
C LYS A 117 4.73 -12.12 -2.29
N ASN A 118 3.45 -12.08 -2.01
CA ASN A 118 2.39 -12.62 -2.85
C ASN A 118 1.23 -11.64 -2.89
N PRO A 119 1.24 -10.69 -3.85
CA PRO A 119 0.18 -9.70 -3.99
C PRO A 119 -1.21 -10.30 -4.22
N TYR A 120 -1.28 -11.46 -4.90
CA TYR A 120 -2.55 -12.15 -5.12
C TYR A 120 -3.15 -12.70 -3.84
N MET A 121 -2.32 -13.32 -2.96
CA MET A 121 -2.80 -13.76 -1.64
C MET A 121 -3.29 -12.59 -0.80
N ALA A 122 -2.54 -11.48 -0.77
CA ALA A 122 -2.96 -10.27 -0.07
C ALA A 122 -4.29 -9.73 -0.62
N PHE A 123 -4.47 -9.74 -1.94
CA PHE A 123 -5.72 -9.38 -2.59
C PHE A 123 -6.87 -10.31 -2.16
N ALA A 124 -6.64 -11.62 -2.19
CA ALA A 124 -7.63 -12.63 -1.78
C ALA A 124 -8.01 -12.49 -0.29
N GLU A 125 -7.06 -12.22 0.59
CA GLU A 125 -7.31 -11.96 2.01
C GLU A 125 -8.17 -10.71 2.23
N ASN A 126 -7.90 -9.63 1.51
CA ASN A 126 -8.71 -8.42 1.55
C ASN A 126 -10.16 -8.69 1.10
N LEU A 127 -10.35 -9.53 0.09
CA LEU A 127 -11.69 -9.95 -0.34
C LEU A 127 -12.32 -10.96 0.63
N ARG A 128 -11.55 -11.83 1.29
CA ARG A 128 -12.07 -12.79 2.26
C ARG A 128 -12.78 -12.10 3.41
N ILE A 129 -12.13 -11.08 4.00
CA ILE A 129 -12.67 -10.33 5.14
C ILE A 129 -13.82 -9.38 4.76
N LEU A 130 -13.98 -9.07 3.48
CA LEU A 130 -15.02 -8.20 2.96
C LEU A 130 -16.37 -8.94 2.89
N LYS A 131 -17.44 -8.30 3.35
CA LYS A 131 -18.82 -8.80 3.20
C LYS A 131 -19.23 -8.93 1.73
N PRO A 132 -20.13 -9.85 1.36
CA PRO A 132 -20.82 -9.79 0.08
C PRO A 132 -21.48 -8.42 -0.11
N GLY A 133 -21.29 -7.79 -1.27
CA GLY A 133 -21.75 -6.43 -1.54
C GLY A 133 -20.88 -5.31 -0.92
N GLY A 134 -19.91 -5.66 -0.07
CA GLY A 134 -18.94 -4.72 0.46
C GLY A 134 -18.01 -4.16 -0.61
N ARG A 135 -17.23 -3.12 -0.29
CA ARG A 135 -16.34 -2.42 -1.23
C ARG A 135 -14.89 -2.54 -0.79
N LEU A 136 -14.02 -2.95 -1.72
CA LEU A 136 -12.56 -2.91 -1.56
C LEU A 136 -12.01 -1.74 -2.38
N TYR A 137 -11.34 -0.80 -1.72
CA TYR A 137 -10.45 0.13 -2.39
C TYR A 137 -9.04 -0.47 -2.45
N LEU A 138 -8.45 -0.42 -3.62
CA LEU A 138 -7.12 -0.95 -3.88
C LEU A 138 -6.28 0.08 -4.63
N GLY A 139 -5.19 0.56 -4.00
CA GLY A 139 -4.16 1.39 -4.62
C GLY A 139 -2.89 0.58 -4.84
N VAL A 140 -2.41 0.46 -6.10
CA VAL A 140 -1.21 -0.33 -6.42
C VAL A 140 -0.30 0.38 -7.42
N TYR A 141 1.00 0.05 -7.41
CA TYR A 141 1.94 0.58 -8.39
C TYR A 141 1.65 0.03 -9.78
N LYS A 142 1.49 0.94 -10.74
CA LYS A 142 1.26 0.61 -12.16
C LYS A 142 2.56 0.27 -12.87
N PRO A 143 2.52 -0.62 -13.87
CA PRO A 143 3.70 -1.01 -14.65
C PRO A 143 4.15 0.06 -15.63
N SER A 144 3.31 1.07 -15.89
CA SER A 144 3.58 2.17 -16.82
C SER A 144 4.29 3.34 -16.12
N GLY A 145 4.91 4.22 -16.91
CA GLY A 145 5.59 5.40 -16.41
C GLY A 145 7.07 5.17 -16.12
N ARG A 146 7.69 6.13 -15.41
CA ARG A 146 9.14 6.13 -15.17
C ARG A 146 9.55 5.32 -13.93
N TYR A 147 8.62 5.06 -13.03
CA TYR A 147 8.94 4.47 -11.73
C TYR A 147 9.48 3.02 -11.84
N PRO A 148 8.92 2.11 -12.65
CA PRO A 148 9.49 0.78 -12.83
C PRO A 148 10.96 0.83 -13.26
N LEU A 149 11.29 1.74 -14.17
CA LEU A 149 12.66 1.94 -14.62
C LEU A 149 13.57 2.48 -13.52
N LEU A 150 13.11 3.51 -12.77
CA LEU A 150 13.84 4.11 -11.66
C LEU A 150 14.08 3.11 -10.52
N TYR A 151 13.09 2.28 -10.20
CA TYR A 151 13.24 1.24 -9.18
C TYR A 151 14.26 0.17 -9.61
N LYS A 152 14.26 -0.21 -10.88
CA LYS A 152 15.15 -1.25 -11.41
C LYS A 152 16.60 -0.73 -11.56
N PHE A 153 16.80 0.36 -12.27
CA PHE A 153 18.16 0.80 -12.64
C PHE A 153 18.89 1.60 -11.56
N PRO A 154 18.50 2.80 -11.13
CA PRO A 154 19.21 3.43 -10.02
C PRO A 154 18.87 2.74 -8.69
N GLY A 155 17.67 2.17 -8.54
CA GLY A 155 17.27 1.53 -7.30
C GLY A 155 18.07 0.26 -6.97
N SER A 156 18.41 -0.59 -7.96
CA SER A 156 19.18 -1.81 -7.71
C SER A 156 20.58 -1.54 -7.15
N PRO A 157 21.44 -0.73 -7.79
CA PRO A 157 22.74 -0.40 -7.22
C PRO A 157 22.62 0.38 -5.90
N ILE A 158 21.63 1.24 -5.72
CA ILE A 158 21.37 1.92 -4.45
C ILE A 158 21.09 0.90 -3.34
N ARG A 159 20.17 -0.05 -3.55
CA ARG A 159 19.88 -1.10 -2.57
C ARG A 159 21.10 -1.95 -2.26
N SER A 160 21.87 -2.33 -3.28
CA SER A 160 23.11 -3.09 -3.11
C SER A 160 24.13 -2.31 -2.30
N GLY A 161 24.32 -1.04 -2.62
CA GLY A 161 25.28 -0.17 -1.92
C GLY A 161 24.89 0.13 -0.47
N LEU A 162 23.60 0.24 -0.17
CA LEU A 162 23.12 0.44 1.21
C LEU A 162 23.29 -0.78 2.10
N ARG A 163 23.33 -2.00 1.53
CA ARG A 163 23.55 -3.25 2.28
C ARG A 163 25.00 -3.39 2.78
N GLN A 164 25.97 -2.77 2.09
CA GLN A 164 27.38 -2.90 2.42
C GLN A 164 27.84 -1.72 3.27
N ARG A 165 28.50 -2.02 4.38
CA ARG A 165 29.01 -1.00 5.33
C ARG A 165 29.89 0.05 4.66
N TRP A 166 30.71 -0.36 3.70
CA TRP A 166 31.70 0.50 3.03
C TRP A 166 31.07 1.45 2.02
N THR A 167 30.06 1.02 1.29
CA THR A 167 29.42 1.80 0.23
C THR A 167 28.23 2.62 0.73
N LYS A 168 27.68 2.29 1.89
CA LYS A 168 26.56 3.03 2.48
C LYS A 168 26.78 4.54 2.59
N PRO A 169 27.95 5.06 3.08
CA PRO A 169 28.21 6.49 3.14
C PRO A 169 28.24 7.13 1.75
N LEU A 170 28.80 6.43 0.75
CA LEU A 170 28.86 6.92 -0.64
C LEU A 170 27.43 7.02 -1.24
N VAL A 171 26.58 6.04 -1.01
CA VAL A 171 25.18 6.09 -1.47
C VAL A 171 24.41 7.24 -0.81
N ILE A 172 24.63 7.47 0.48
CA ILE A 172 24.03 8.61 1.17
C ILE A 172 24.49 9.92 0.53
N LEU A 173 25.81 10.09 0.35
CA LEU A 173 26.39 11.31 -0.20
C LEU A 173 25.96 11.56 -1.67
N PHE A 174 26.05 10.55 -2.53
CA PHE A 174 25.89 10.72 -3.97
C PHE A 174 24.46 10.44 -4.49
N ALA A 175 23.60 9.84 -3.69
CA ALA A 175 22.20 9.58 -4.08
C ALA A 175 21.19 10.26 -3.16
N GLN A 176 21.28 10.05 -1.85
CA GLN A 176 20.27 10.54 -0.91
C GLN A 176 20.36 12.06 -0.69
N VAL A 177 21.57 12.62 -0.56
CA VAL A 177 21.74 14.08 -0.40
C VAL A 177 21.28 14.85 -1.64
N PRO A 178 21.68 14.52 -2.88
CA PRO A 178 21.16 15.18 -4.08
C PRO A 178 19.65 15.03 -4.21
N TYR A 179 19.08 13.85 -3.90
CA TYR A 179 17.63 13.65 -3.89
C TYR A 179 16.94 14.60 -2.91
N PHE A 180 17.47 14.75 -1.70
CA PHE A 180 16.95 15.71 -0.73
C PHE A 180 17.02 17.15 -1.26
N LEU A 181 18.18 17.58 -1.79
CA LEU A 181 18.34 18.94 -2.30
C LEU A 181 17.35 19.26 -3.42
N VAL A 182 17.15 18.33 -4.36
CA VAL A 182 16.14 18.49 -5.42
C VAL A 182 14.75 18.67 -4.83
N HIS A 183 14.37 17.85 -3.86
CA HIS A 183 13.06 17.94 -3.21
C HIS A 183 12.92 19.20 -2.37
N PHE A 184 13.97 19.60 -1.66
CA PHE A 184 13.99 20.84 -0.86
C PHE A 184 13.75 22.06 -1.75
N VAL A 185 14.47 22.19 -2.87
CA VAL A 185 14.28 23.28 -3.81
C VAL A 185 12.89 23.26 -4.44
N ARG A 186 12.43 22.10 -4.95
CA ARG A 186 11.11 21.96 -5.58
C ARG A 186 9.96 22.28 -4.64
N THR A 187 10.09 22.00 -3.35
CA THR A 187 9.07 22.29 -2.34
C THR A 187 9.28 23.63 -1.64
N ARG A 188 10.23 24.46 -2.12
CA ARG A 188 10.59 25.75 -1.52
C ARG A 188 10.87 25.63 -0.03
N GLY A 189 11.67 24.63 0.36
CA GLY A 189 12.06 24.38 1.75
C GLY A 189 10.98 23.75 2.65
N LYS A 190 9.79 23.46 2.12
CA LYS A 190 8.71 22.87 2.94
C LYS A 190 8.95 21.41 3.33
N ARG A 191 9.82 20.68 2.60
CA ARG A 191 10.10 19.27 2.87
C ARG A 191 11.32 19.11 3.76
N THR A 192 11.13 18.43 4.90
CA THR A 192 12.23 18.11 5.82
C THR A 192 13.13 16.98 5.26
N TRP A 193 14.31 16.82 5.84
CA TRP A 193 15.20 15.70 5.54
C TRP A 193 14.52 14.35 5.74
N THR A 194 13.85 14.16 6.87
CA THR A 194 13.14 12.92 7.20
C THR A 194 12.06 12.58 6.17
N GLN A 195 11.27 13.56 5.76
CA GLN A 195 10.24 13.36 4.73
C GLN A 195 10.84 13.00 3.37
N ALA A 196 11.93 13.65 2.97
CA ALA A 196 12.63 13.30 1.73
C ALA A 196 13.31 11.93 1.83
N GLN A 197 13.84 11.58 2.99
CA GLN A 197 14.41 10.26 3.26
C GLN A 197 13.36 9.16 3.15
N ASN A 198 12.18 9.32 3.75
CA ASN A 198 11.09 8.36 3.65
C ASN A 198 10.68 8.11 2.20
N LEU A 199 10.57 9.18 1.39
CA LEU A 199 10.30 9.04 -0.05
C LEU A 199 11.44 8.33 -0.79
N PHE A 200 12.70 8.65 -0.48
CA PHE A 200 13.85 7.98 -1.07
C PHE A 200 13.85 6.49 -0.77
N TYR A 201 13.54 6.11 0.48
CA TYR A 201 13.45 4.72 0.88
C TYR A 201 12.29 4.00 0.19
N ASP A 202 11.13 4.63 0.08
CA ASP A 202 9.98 4.09 -0.65
C ASP A 202 10.32 3.83 -2.11
N TYR A 203 10.91 4.81 -2.80
CA TYR A 203 11.21 4.71 -4.22
C TYR A 203 12.37 3.76 -4.56
N PHE A 204 13.40 3.71 -3.74
CA PHE A 204 14.66 3.05 -4.13
C PHE A 204 15.07 1.90 -3.21
N VAL A 205 14.62 1.87 -1.97
CA VAL A 205 15.13 0.96 -0.94
C VAL A 205 14.14 -0.11 -0.53
N THR A 206 12.85 0.13 -0.69
CA THR A 206 11.80 -0.85 -0.39
C THR A 206 12.13 -2.23 -0.95
N PRO A 207 12.16 -3.28 -0.10
CA PRO A 207 12.75 -4.57 -0.46
C PRO A 207 11.94 -5.37 -1.49
N VAL A 208 10.63 -5.14 -1.55
CA VAL A 208 9.72 -5.82 -2.48
C VAL A 208 8.81 -4.80 -3.13
N VAL A 209 8.83 -4.75 -4.45
CA VAL A 209 7.89 -3.97 -5.26
C VAL A 209 7.47 -4.82 -6.45
N THR A 210 6.17 -4.97 -6.61
CA THR A 210 5.55 -5.60 -7.78
C THR A 210 4.70 -4.55 -8.50
N PHE A 211 4.88 -4.44 -9.81
CA PHE A 211 4.07 -3.55 -10.62
C PHE A 211 2.87 -4.33 -11.17
N LEU A 212 1.67 -3.92 -10.83
CA LEU A 212 0.44 -4.66 -11.11
C LEU A 212 -0.38 -3.90 -12.16
N GLY A 213 -0.60 -4.50 -13.31
CA GLY A 213 -1.40 -3.92 -14.39
C GLY A 213 -2.90 -4.06 -14.13
N ARG A 214 -3.69 -3.19 -14.77
CA ARG A 214 -5.16 -3.23 -14.70
C ARG A 214 -5.73 -4.59 -15.10
N ASN A 215 -5.28 -5.14 -16.23
CA ASN A 215 -5.77 -6.42 -16.72
C ASN A 215 -5.56 -7.56 -15.71
N LEU A 216 -4.41 -7.57 -15.02
CA LEU A 216 -4.10 -8.56 -13.99
C LEU A 216 -5.06 -8.45 -12.79
N ILE A 217 -5.38 -7.22 -12.36
CA ILE A 217 -6.35 -7.01 -11.28
C ILE A 217 -7.76 -7.45 -11.72
N GLU A 218 -8.15 -7.18 -12.97
CA GLU A 218 -9.44 -7.64 -13.51
C GLU A 218 -9.52 -9.18 -13.60
N GLU A 219 -8.40 -9.86 -13.98
CA GLU A 219 -8.30 -11.32 -13.92
C GLU A 219 -8.45 -11.85 -12.50
N TRP A 220 -7.81 -11.21 -11.52
CA TRP A 220 -7.95 -11.58 -10.10
C TRP A 220 -9.38 -11.39 -9.59
N CYS A 221 -10.04 -10.31 -10.03
CA CYS A 221 -11.45 -10.09 -9.72
C CYS A 221 -12.33 -11.23 -10.25
N ALA A 222 -12.12 -11.63 -11.51
CA ALA A 222 -12.87 -12.73 -12.11
C ALA A 222 -12.67 -14.05 -11.34
N ALA A 223 -11.41 -14.34 -10.95
CA ALA A 223 -11.07 -15.55 -10.21
C ALA A 223 -11.66 -15.59 -8.79
N GLN A 224 -11.74 -14.44 -8.12
CA GLN A 224 -12.24 -14.31 -6.74
C GLN A 224 -13.73 -13.95 -6.67
N GLY A 225 -14.45 -13.92 -7.78
CA GLY A 225 -15.86 -13.54 -7.80
C GLY A 225 -16.09 -12.09 -7.37
N ALA A 226 -15.11 -11.22 -7.62
CA ALA A 226 -15.25 -9.78 -7.44
C ALA A 226 -15.65 -9.08 -8.75
N GLN A 227 -16.04 -7.82 -8.66
CA GLN A 227 -16.36 -6.98 -9.82
C GLN A 227 -15.73 -5.61 -9.65
N LEU A 228 -15.13 -5.11 -10.72
CA LEU A 228 -14.65 -3.74 -10.80
C LEU A 228 -15.84 -2.78 -10.88
N LEU A 229 -15.91 -1.82 -9.95
CA LEU A 229 -16.93 -0.76 -9.93
C LEU A 229 -16.39 0.54 -10.52
N ALA A 230 -15.15 0.90 -10.16
CA ALA A 230 -14.52 2.13 -10.63
C ALA A 230 -12.99 1.93 -10.73
N TYR A 231 -12.40 2.68 -11.65
CA TYR A 231 -10.95 2.69 -11.90
C TYR A 231 -10.47 4.11 -12.15
N ASP A 232 -9.36 4.47 -11.51
CA ASP A 232 -8.66 5.73 -11.74
C ASP A 232 -7.18 5.44 -12.06
N GLU A 233 -6.75 5.84 -13.25
CA GLU A 233 -5.37 5.69 -13.67
C GLU A 233 -4.42 6.56 -12.83
N ASN A 234 -4.90 7.61 -12.17
CA ASN A 234 -4.12 8.59 -11.44
C ASN A 234 -2.98 9.15 -12.31
N ARG A 235 -3.31 9.82 -13.40
CA ARG A 235 -2.32 10.36 -14.34
C ARG A 235 -1.31 11.24 -13.62
N GLY A 236 -0.02 10.97 -13.84
CA GLY A 236 1.09 11.65 -13.16
C GLY A 236 1.53 11.04 -11.83
N ALA A 237 0.77 10.12 -11.24
CA ALA A 237 1.15 9.34 -10.08
C ALA A 237 1.69 7.95 -10.48
N ASN A 238 2.42 7.31 -9.56
CA ASN A 238 2.93 5.94 -9.76
C ASN A 238 1.90 4.87 -9.40
N VAL A 239 0.86 5.27 -8.68
CA VAL A 239 -0.24 4.40 -8.21
C VAL A 239 -1.44 4.59 -9.12
N HIS A 240 -2.15 3.51 -9.41
CA HIS A 240 -3.51 3.54 -9.93
C HIS A 240 -4.45 2.86 -8.94
N SER A 241 -5.72 3.19 -9.02
CA SER A 241 -6.69 2.88 -7.98
C SER A 241 -7.92 2.18 -8.54
N PHE A 242 -8.45 1.26 -7.74
CA PHE A 242 -9.62 0.47 -8.08
C PHE A 242 -10.61 0.50 -6.92
N VAL A 243 -11.89 0.54 -7.23
CA VAL A 243 -12.96 0.19 -6.30
C VAL A 243 -13.63 -1.08 -6.82
N LEU A 244 -13.64 -2.09 -5.99
CA LEU A 244 -14.15 -3.42 -6.29
C LEU A 244 -15.30 -3.76 -5.36
N THR A 245 -16.19 -4.66 -5.77
CA THR A 245 -17.18 -5.25 -4.89
C THR A 245 -17.10 -6.77 -4.91
N LYS A 246 -17.30 -7.39 -3.74
CA LYS A 246 -17.39 -8.85 -3.64
C LYS A 246 -18.78 -9.30 -4.02
N LYS A 247 -18.90 -10.12 -5.07
CA LYS A 247 -20.15 -10.80 -5.41
C LYS A 247 -20.44 -11.91 -4.41
N THR A 248 -21.69 -12.30 -4.26
CA THR A 248 -22.06 -13.50 -3.52
C THR A 248 -21.50 -14.72 -4.27
N ILE A 249 -20.51 -15.43 -3.68
CA ILE A 249 -19.78 -16.49 -4.37
C ILE A 249 -20.59 -17.77 -4.38
N THR A 250 -20.81 -18.31 -5.58
CA THR A 250 -20.99 -19.73 -5.82
C THR A 250 -19.60 -20.33 -6.08
N LYS A 251 -19.10 -21.13 -5.13
CA LYS A 251 -17.84 -21.94 -5.11
C LYS A 251 -16.75 -21.60 -6.13
N THR A 252 -15.64 -21.07 -5.64
CA THR A 252 -14.38 -20.82 -6.39
C THR A 252 -13.65 -22.15 -6.68
N ASN A 253 -13.17 -22.33 -7.90
CA ASN A 253 -12.42 -23.50 -8.32
C ASN A 253 -10.96 -23.44 -7.85
N ALA A 254 -10.47 -24.46 -7.12
CA ALA A 254 -9.08 -24.56 -6.62
C ALA A 254 -8.01 -24.56 -7.74
N LYS A 255 -8.40 -24.81 -9.00
CA LYS A 255 -7.50 -24.76 -10.17
C LYS A 255 -7.08 -23.32 -10.52
N ASP A 256 -7.96 -22.35 -10.29
CA ASP A 256 -7.68 -20.95 -10.62
C ASP A 256 -6.68 -20.33 -9.62
N PHE A 257 -6.68 -20.78 -8.35
CA PHE A 257 -5.75 -20.34 -7.33
C PHE A 257 -4.29 -20.59 -7.73
N LYS A 258 -3.95 -21.83 -8.15
CA LYS A 258 -2.58 -22.19 -8.59
C LYS A 258 -2.10 -21.43 -9.82
N ARG A 259 -3.00 -21.12 -10.75
CA ARG A 259 -2.68 -20.33 -11.95
C ARG A 259 -2.28 -18.90 -11.59
N PHE A 260 -2.98 -18.28 -10.65
CA PHE A 260 -2.75 -16.88 -10.25
C PHE A 260 -1.56 -16.72 -9.31
N GLU A 261 -1.26 -17.71 -8.45
CA GLU A 261 0.01 -17.77 -7.70
C GLU A 261 1.20 -17.74 -8.67
N ARG A 262 1.14 -18.54 -9.71
CA ARG A 262 2.18 -18.61 -10.74
C ARG A 262 2.34 -17.30 -11.52
N LEU A 263 1.25 -16.60 -11.83
CA LEU A 263 1.30 -15.28 -12.47
C LEU A 263 1.87 -14.20 -11.54
N ALA A 264 1.57 -14.25 -10.26
CA ALA A 264 2.14 -13.35 -9.26
C ALA A 264 3.65 -13.59 -9.04
N GLU A 265 4.11 -14.86 -9.08
CA GLU A 265 5.53 -15.22 -9.06
C GLU A 265 6.26 -14.70 -10.32
N ILE A 266 5.68 -14.85 -11.49
CA ILE A 266 6.24 -14.35 -12.76
C ILE A 266 6.32 -12.81 -12.75
N ALA A 267 5.29 -12.13 -12.23
CA ALA A 267 5.29 -10.68 -12.09
C ALA A 267 6.34 -10.18 -11.07
N SER A 268 6.62 -10.95 -10.01
CA SER A 268 7.65 -10.63 -9.01
C SER A 268 9.07 -10.82 -9.54
N ASP A 269 9.28 -11.75 -10.48
CA ASP A 269 10.59 -12.03 -11.09
C ASP A 269 10.98 -11.06 -12.23
N GLY A 270 10.11 -10.11 -12.55
CA GLY A 270 10.38 -9.08 -13.57
C GLY A 270 10.48 -9.64 -14.99
N LYS A 271 9.88 -10.81 -15.28
CA LYS A 271 9.92 -11.51 -16.56
C LYS A 271 8.75 -11.22 -17.50
N ILE A 272 7.87 -10.28 -17.14
CA ILE A 272 6.87 -9.76 -18.07
C ILE A 272 7.40 -8.43 -18.62
N ALA A 273 7.79 -8.47 -19.91
CA ALA A 273 8.15 -7.32 -20.71
C ALA A 273 6.92 -6.42 -20.99
#